data_0eed724eeed421cd4e83d8a80282a879
#
_entry.id   0eed724eeed421cd4e83d8a80282a879
#
_cell.length_a   1.000
_cell.length_b   1.000
_cell.length_c   1.000
_cell.angle_alpha   90.00
_cell.angle_beta   90.00
_cell.angle_gamma   90.00
#
_symmetry.space_group_name_H-M   'P 1'
#
loop_
_entity.id
_entity.type
_entity.pdbx_description
1 polymer ?
#
loop_
_entity_poly.entity_id
_entity_poly.type
_entity_poly.pdbx_seq_one_letter_code
_entity_poly.pdbx_strand_id
1 'polypeptide(L)'
;PVRTKAKARRIEKRTVLVIRDNDKVAIRKRPEKGLLAGLYELPNVVGRYSQDEIVHLVKDMHLSPIRVQKLENAKHIFSHIEWQMEGYAILVEEAGFDAEAEKMAENHLIFVDAEKSQENYAIPSAFAAYAKYMGIRLGNEKFLVTD
;
A
#
# COMPACT_ATOMS: atom_id res chain seq x y z
N PRO A 1 44.77 5.21 4.41
CA PRO A 1 43.92 4.46 5.31
C PRO A 1 43.02 3.54 4.56
N VAL A 2 42.81 2.44 5.16
CA VAL A 2 41.88 1.48 4.57
C VAL A 2 40.47 2.01 4.73
N ARG A 3 39.85 2.23 3.62
CA ARG A 3 38.46 2.62 3.69
C ARG A 3 37.62 1.40 4.00
N THR A 4 36.86 1.48 5.06
CA THR A 4 35.94 0.42 5.37
C THR A 4 34.87 0.41 4.27
N LYS A 5 34.69 -0.74 3.67
CA LYS A 5 33.61 -0.90 2.72
C LYS A 5 32.30 -0.63 3.42
N ALA A 6 31.47 0.19 2.83
CA ALA A 6 30.12 0.33 3.33
C ALA A 6 29.45 -1.03 3.26
N LYS A 7 28.77 -1.41 4.31
CA LYS A 7 27.97 -2.63 4.28
C LYS A 7 26.96 -2.53 3.17
N ALA A 8 26.83 -3.58 2.40
CA ALA A 8 25.76 -3.65 1.41
C ALA A 8 24.42 -3.53 2.14
N ARG A 9 23.54 -2.72 1.59
CA ARG A 9 22.20 -2.63 2.15
C ARG A 9 21.49 -3.95 1.96
N ARG A 10 20.70 -4.32 2.95
CA ARG A 10 19.80 -5.46 2.82
C ARG A 10 18.68 -5.08 1.90
N ILE A 11 18.45 -5.88 0.87
CA ILE A 11 17.38 -5.65 -0.06
C ILE A 11 16.14 -6.39 0.43
N GLU A 12 15.04 -5.68 0.53
CA GLU A 12 13.76 -6.25 0.90
C GLU A 12 12.75 -5.94 -0.19
N LYS A 13 12.18 -6.99 -0.74
CA LYS A 13 11.17 -6.85 -1.77
C LYS A 13 9.82 -6.71 -1.12
N ARG A 14 9.04 -5.74 -1.57
CA ARG A 14 7.70 -5.49 -1.03
C ARG A 14 6.70 -5.24 -2.15
N THR A 15 5.47 -5.61 -1.88
CA THR A 15 4.36 -5.30 -2.76
C THR A 15 3.42 -4.35 -2.02
N VAL A 16 3.17 -3.21 -2.63
CA VAL A 16 2.35 -2.14 -2.06
C VAL A 16 0.98 -2.16 -2.71
N LEU A 17 -0.05 -1.97 -1.90
CA LEU A 17 -1.43 -2.05 -2.35
C LEU A 17 -2.11 -0.68 -2.18
N VAL A 18 -2.64 -0.15 -3.27
CA VAL A 18 -3.51 1.03 -3.21
C VAL A 18 -4.93 0.51 -3.36
N ILE A 19 -5.59 0.32 -2.23
CA ILE A 19 -6.93 -0.27 -2.19
C ILE A 19 -7.95 0.84 -2.10
N ARG A 20 -8.81 0.91 -3.10
CA ARG A 20 -9.82 1.96 -3.22
C ARG A 20 -11.22 1.37 -3.11
N ASP A 21 -12.07 2.07 -2.36
CA ASP A 21 -13.49 1.78 -2.23
C ASP A 21 -14.22 3.10 -2.42
N ASN A 22 -14.74 3.32 -3.62
CA ASN A 22 -15.32 4.62 -4.01
C ASN A 22 -14.32 5.75 -3.73
N ASP A 23 -14.70 6.70 -2.89
CA ASP A 23 -13.87 7.86 -2.56
C ASP A 23 -12.90 7.59 -1.40
N LYS A 24 -12.81 6.35 -0.95
CA LYS A 24 -11.98 6.00 0.19
C LYS A 24 -10.79 5.17 -0.22
N VAL A 25 -9.72 5.29 0.53
CA VAL A 25 -8.50 4.51 0.34
C VAL A 25 -8.11 3.85 1.65
N ALA A 26 -7.62 2.64 1.58
CA ALA A 26 -7.20 1.90 2.76
C ALA A 26 -5.80 2.32 3.17
N ILE A 27 -5.63 2.60 4.45
CA ILE A 27 -4.32 2.79 5.06
C ILE A 27 -4.28 1.95 6.33
N ARG A 28 -3.09 1.80 6.90
CA ARG A 28 -2.95 1.15 8.19
C ARG A 28 -1.82 1.78 8.97
N LYS A 29 -1.83 1.60 10.28
CA LYS A 29 -0.79 2.08 11.14
C LYS A 29 0.31 1.03 11.27
N ARG A 30 1.56 1.44 11.12
CA ARG A 30 2.69 0.54 11.31
C ARG A 30 2.87 0.23 12.80
N PRO A 31 3.56 -0.89 13.10
CA PRO A 31 3.87 -1.22 14.49
C PRO A 31 4.60 -0.08 15.21
N GLU A 32 4.47 -0.04 16.51
CA GLU A 32 5.10 0.98 17.32
C GLU A 32 6.62 0.86 17.41
N LYS A 33 7.18 -0.24 16.92
CA LYS A 33 8.62 -0.48 16.91
C LYS A 33 9.09 -0.82 15.51
N GLY A 34 10.35 -0.52 15.24
CA GLY A 34 10.97 -0.82 13.97
C GLY A 34 10.90 0.33 13.00
N LEU A 35 11.16 0.02 11.75
CA LEU A 35 11.23 1.01 10.68
C LEU A 35 9.90 1.73 10.52
N LEU A 36 9.93 3.07 10.49
CA LEU A 36 8.75 3.92 10.33
C LEU A 36 7.70 3.68 11.42
N ALA A 37 8.16 3.38 12.64
CA ALA A 37 7.28 3.01 13.75
C ALA A 37 6.16 4.02 13.98
N GLY A 38 4.96 3.52 14.16
CA GLY A 38 3.80 4.33 14.52
C GLY A 38 3.24 5.21 13.42
N LEU A 39 3.85 5.23 12.24
CA LEU A 39 3.36 6.04 11.13
C LEU A 39 2.30 5.27 10.33
N TYR A 40 1.48 6.01 9.62
CA TYR A 40 0.51 5.39 8.71
C TYR A 40 1.18 5.01 7.40
N GLU A 41 0.65 4.02 6.74
CA GLU A 41 1.22 3.52 5.49
C GLU A 41 0.13 2.98 4.58
N LEU A 42 0.49 2.82 3.31
CA LEU A 42 -0.30 1.99 2.43
C LEU A 42 -0.10 0.54 2.82
N PRO A 43 -1.15 -0.30 2.75
CA PRO A 43 -0.99 -1.73 3.02
C PRO A 43 0.11 -2.30 2.13
N ASN A 44 0.95 -3.13 2.69
CA ASN A 44 2.02 -3.75 1.93
C ASN A 44 2.44 -5.05 2.58
N VAL A 45 3.05 -5.89 1.79
CA VAL A 45 3.51 -7.20 2.24
C VAL A 45 4.91 -7.47 1.72
N VAL A 46 5.67 -8.24 2.46
CA VAL A 46 7.02 -8.63 2.06
C VAL A 46 6.91 -9.65 0.93
N GLY A 47 7.70 -9.45 -0.11
CA GLY A 47 7.78 -10.36 -1.24
C GLY A 47 7.18 -9.79 -2.51
N ARG A 48 7.25 -10.57 -3.55
CA ARG A 48 6.64 -10.26 -4.84
C ARG A 48 5.47 -11.18 -5.08
N TYR A 49 4.41 -10.62 -5.62
CA TYR A 49 3.17 -11.34 -5.83
C TYR A 49 2.66 -11.12 -7.23
N SER A 50 2.13 -12.17 -7.84
CA SER A 50 1.44 -12.04 -9.11
C SER A 50 0.08 -11.38 -8.89
N GLN A 51 -0.55 -10.96 -9.97
CA GLN A 51 -1.88 -10.37 -9.90
C GLN A 51 -2.87 -11.34 -9.25
N ASP A 52 -2.81 -12.62 -9.61
CA ASP A 52 -3.71 -13.61 -9.03
C ASP A 52 -3.47 -13.79 -7.53
N GLU A 53 -2.22 -13.78 -7.13
CA GLU A 53 -1.88 -13.86 -5.71
C GLU A 53 -2.39 -12.64 -4.94
N ILE A 54 -2.32 -11.46 -5.56
CA ILE A 54 -2.84 -10.24 -4.94
C ILE A 54 -4.36 -10.32 -4.78
N VAL A 55 -5.06 -10.85 -5.76
CA VAL A 55 -6.51 -11.04 -5.65
C VAL A 55 -6.83 -11.93 -4.45
N HIS A 56 -6.11 -13.03 -4.29
CA HIS A 56 -6.30 -13.92 -3.15
C HIS A 56 -5.99 -13.23 -1.82
N LEU A 57 -4.90 -12.47 -1.79
CA LEU A 57 -4.51 -11.74 -0.59
C LEU A 57 -5.60 -10.75 -0.16
N VAL A 58 -6.16 -10.02 -1.11
CA VAL A 58 -7.21 -9.04 -0.83
C VAL A 58 -8.48 -9.74 -0.36
N LYS A 59 -8.80 -10.89 -0.94
CA LYS A 59 -9.93 -11.69 -0.47
C LYS A 59 -9.72 -12.18 0.95
N ASP A 60 -8.49 -12.53 1.31
CA ASP A 60 -8.15 -12.93 2.67
C ASP A 60 -8.30 -11.79 3.66
N MET A 61 -8.24 -10.56 3.18
CA MET A 61 -8.54 -9.37 4.00
C MET A 61 -10.05 -9.14 4.15
N HIS A 62 -10.86 -10.05 3.63
CA HIS A 62 -12.32 -9.96 3.64
C HIS A 62 -12.86 -8.81 2.81
N LEU A 63 -12.15 -8.48 1.75
CA LEU A 63 -12.57 -7.49 0.76
C LEU A 63 -12.94 -8.19 -0.53
N SER A 64 -13.70 -7.49 -1.37
CA SER A 64 -14.18 -8.04 -2.63
C SER A 64 -13.55 -7.28 -3.79
N PRO A 65 -12.39 -7.73 -4.31
CA PRO A 65 -11.74 -7.02 -5.40
C PRO A 65 -12.52 -7.17 -6.71
N ILE A 66 -12.72 -6.04 -7.40
CA ILE A 66 -13.41 -6.02 -8.70
C ILE A 66 -12.49 -5.61 -9.83
N ARG A 67 -11.36 -5.00 -9.52
CA ARG A 67 -10.35 -4.66 -10.51
C ARG A 67 -8.98 -4.60 -9.87
N VAL A 68 -7.99 -5.16 -10.53
CA VAL A 68 -6.61 -5.10 -10.10
C VAL A 68 -5.77 -4.61 -11.26
N GLN A 69 -4.92 -3.63 -10.99
CA GLN A 69 -4.05 -3.05 -12.00
C GLN A 69 -2.64 -2.95 -11.46
N LYS A 70 -1.68 -3.45 -12.23
CA LYS A 70 -0.28 -3.32 -11.84
C LYS A 70 0.19 -1.88 -12.02
N LEU A 71 0.91 -1.39 -11.03
CA LEU A 71 1.51 -0.07 -11.05
C LEU A 71 3.01 -0.19 -11.32
N GLU A 72 3.66 0.96 -11.48
CA GLU A 72 5.11 0.99 -11.70
C GLU A 72 5.87 0.46 -10.51
N ASN A 73 7.07 -0.06 -10.75
CA ASN A 73 7.98 -0.43 -9.70
C ASN A 73 8.61 0.81 -9.10
N ALA A 74 9.06 0.71 -7.87
CA ALA A 74 9.71 1.80 -7.19
C ALA A 74 10.73 1.24 -6.20
N LYS A 75 11.59 2.10 -5.69
CA LYS A 75 12.46 1.71 -4.60
C LYS A 75 12.64 2.88 -3.66
N HIS A 76 12.94 2.56 -2.42
CA HIS A 76 13.28 3.56 -1.42
C HIS A 76 14.44 3.04 -0.58
N ILE A 77 15.41 3.90 -0.34
CA ILE A 77 16.62 3.52 0.37
C ILE A 77 16.60 4.14 1.76
N PHE A 78 16.65 3.27 2.76
CA PHE A 78 16.91 3.67 4.14
C PHE A 78 18.41 3.47 4.40
N SER A 79 18.87 3.78 5.61
CA SER A 79 20.29 3.67 5.92
C SER A 79 20.85 2.27 5.64
N HIS A 80 20.14 1.24 6.06
CA HIS A 80 20.63 -0.15 5.97
C HIS A 80 19.72 -1.08 5.19
N ILE A 81 18.63 -0.57 4.66
CA ILE A 81 17.63 -1.37 3.95
C ILE A 81 17.25 -0.64 2.69
N GLU A 82 17.11 -1.40 1.63
CA GLU A 82 16.56 -0.90 0.38
C GLU A 82 15.28 -1.67 0.09
N TRP A 83 14.17 -0.95 0.02
CA TRP A 83 12.91 -1.54 -0.41
C TRP A 83 12.83 -1.48 -1.92
N GLN A 84 12.66 -2.64 -2.53
CA GLN A 84 12.36 -2.76 -3.96
C GLN A 84 10.90 -3.14 -4.06
N MET A 85 10.10 -2.23 -4.56
CA MET A 85 8.66 -2.34 -4.49
C MET A 85 8.02 -2.57 -5.85
N GLU A 86 6.98 -3.40 -5.84
CA GLU A 86 5.99 -3.48 -6.88
C GLU A 86 4.69 -2.95 -6.29
N GLY A 87 3.81 -2.48 -7.13
CA GLY A 87 2.55 -1.93 -6.66
C GLY A 87 1.36 -2.40 -7.47
N TYR A 88 0.22 -2.44 -6.81
CA TYR A 88 -1.06 -2.74 -7.43
C TYR A 88 -2.11 -1.77 -6.93
N ALA A 89 -2.93 -1.29 -7.85
CA ALA A 89 -4.14 -0.57 -7.49
C ALA A 89 -5.28 -1.57 -7.53
N ILE A 90 -6.04 -1.62 -6.46
CA ILE A 90 -7.15 -2.57 -6.33
C ILE A 90 -8.42 -1.79 -6.02
N LEU A 91 -9.40 -1.92 -6.90
CA LEU A 91 -10.72 -1.39 -6.64
C LEU A 91 -11.52 -2.50 -6.00
N VAL A 92 -12.08 -2.22 -4.84
CA VAL A 92 -12.93 -3.19 -4.13
C VAL A 92 -14.35 -2.74 -4.13
N GLU A 93 -15.26 -3.70 -4.03
CA GLU A 93 -16.67 -3.42 -3.89
C GLU A 93 -16.91 -2.81 -2.52
N GLU A 94 -17.86 -1.91 -2.47
CA GLU A 94 -18.19 -1.23 -1.22
C GLU A 94 -18.43 -2.25 -0.10
N ALA A 95 -17.72 -2.06 0.99
CA ALA A 95 -17.82 -2.95 2.13
C ALA A 95 -19.19 -2.83 2.79
N GLY A 96 -19.76 -3.96 3.15
CA GLY A 96 -20.95 -3.97 3.98
C GLY A 96 -20.62 -3.40 5.35
N PHE A 97 -21.62 -3.15 6.15
CA PHE A 97 -21.43 -2.39 7.37
C PHE A 97 -20.72 -3.15 8.49
N ASP A 98 -21.37 -3.44 9.56
CA ASP A 98 -20.78 -3.82 10.84
C ASP A 98 -19.80 -5.00 10.81
N ALA A 99 -20.13 -6.08 10.12
CA ALA A 99 -19.28 -7.25 10.08
C ALA A 99 -17.97 -6.98 9.35
N GLU A 100 -18.04 -6.14 8.31
CA GLU A 100 -16.86 -5.76 7.54
C GLU A 100 -15.95 -4.84 8.35
N ALA A 101 -16.53 -3.96 9.15
CA ALA A 101 -15.75 -3.08 10.01
C ALA A 101 -14.93 -3.88 11.01
N GLU A 102 -15.49 -4.94 11.58
CA GLU A 102 -14.76 -5.80 12.49
C GLU A 102 -13.61 -6.52 11.79
N LYS A 103 -13.85 -7.00 10.57
CA LYS A 103 -12.82 -7.69 9.79
C LYS A 103 -11.71 -6.75 9.39
N MET A 104 -12.05 -5.51 9.03
CA MET A 104 -11.04 -4.51 8.72
C MET A 104 -10.20 -4.17 9.94
N ALA A 105 -10.83 -4.13 11.11
CA ALA A 105 -10.10 -3.90 12.35
C ALA A 105 -9.10 -5.01 12.64
N GLU A 106 -9.42 -6.26 12.32
CA GLU A 106 -8.49 -7.37 12.46
C GLU A 106 -7.26 -7.21 11.58
N ASN A 107 -7.42 -6.62 10.40
CA ASN A 107 -6.32 -6.36 9.48
C ASN A 107 -5.64 -5.02 9.73
N HIS A 108 -6.07 -4.29 10.74
CA HIS A 108 -5.58 -2.95 11.07
C HIS A 108 -5.76 -1.95 9.93
N LEU A 109 -6.68 -2.21 9.02
CA LEU A 109 -7.00 -1.31 7.94
C LEU A 109 -8.03 -0.30 8.38
N ILE A 110 -7.85 0.94 7.90
CA ILE A 110 -8.90 1.95 7.99
C ILE A 110 -9.10 2.53 6.60
N PHE A 111 -10.34 2.81 6.26
CA PHE A 111 -10.67 3.47 5.00
C PHE A 111 -10.92 4.94 5.30
N VAL A 112 -10.16 5.78 4.62
CA VAL A 112 -10.21 7.24 4.82
C VAL A 112 -10.55 7.93 3.51
N ASP A 113 -11.07 9.15 3.59
CA ASP A 113 -11.37 9.93 2.41
C ASP A 113 -10.12 10.11 1.57
N ALA A 114 -10.18 9.65 0.32
CA ALA A 114 -9.00 9.63 -0.53
C ALA A 114 -8.45 11.03 -0.83
N GLU A 115 -9.33 12.01 -1.00
CA GLU A 115 -8.89 13.37 -1.29
C GLU A 115 -8.22 14.03 -0.09
N LYS A 116 -8.64 13.67 1.11
CA LYS A 116 -8.12 14.25 2.34
C LYS A 116 -7.08 13.42 3.05
N SER A 117 -6.79 12.24 2.51
CA SER A 117 -5.92 11.29 3.20
C SER A 117 -4.54 11.85 3.50
N GLN A 118 -3.97 12.59 2.56
CA GLN A 118 -2.64 13.17 2.75
C GLN A 118 -2.63 14.35 3.72
N GLU A 119 -3.75 15.02 3.89
CA GLU A 119 -3.87 16.11 4.85
C GLU A 119 -3.97 15.58 6.28
N ASN A 120 -4.71 14.50 6.44
CA ASN A 120 -5.02 13.94 7.76
C ASN A 120 -4.03 12.88 8.21
N TYR A 121 -3.38 12.21 7.26
CA TYR A 121 -2.47 11.11 7.56
C TYR A 121 -1.20 11.26 6.74
N ALA A 122 -0.11 11.55 7.40
CA ALA A 122 1.18 11.69 6.75
C ALA A 122 1.70 10.32 6.32
N ILE A 123 1.71 10.08 5.02
CA ILE A 123 2.25 8.84 4.46
C ILE A 123 3.74 9.06 4.21
N PRO A 124 4.62 8.20 4.74
CA PRO A 124 6.05 8.36 4.55
C PRO A 124 6.47 8.42 3.09
N SER A 125 7.51 9.17 2.82
CA SER A 125 8.04 9.32 1.46
C SER A 125 8.46 8.00 0.82
N ALA A 126 8.69 6.97 1.62
CA ALA A 126 8.96 5.63 1.10
C ALA A 126 7.85 5.15 0.17
N PHE A 127 6.64 5.62 0.35
CA PHE A 127 5.47 5.24 -0.45
C PHE A 127 5.11 6.28 -1.52
N ALA A 128 5.96 7.28 -1.73
CA ALA A 128 5.63 8.40 -2.61
C ALA A 128 5.20 7.98 -4.02
N ALA A 129 5.83 6.96 -4.57
CA ALA A 129 5.50 6.48 -5.91
C ALA A 129 4.05 6.00 -6.02
N TYR A 130 3.48 5.55 -4.90
CA TYR A 130 2.13 4.98 -4.88
C TYR A 130 1.12 5.90 -4.21
N ALA A 131 1.59 6.78 -3.34
CA ALA A 131 0.72 7.73 -2.65
C ALA A 131 -0.02 8.66 -3.62
N LYS A 132 0.58 8.91 -4.77
CA LYS A 132 -0.07 9.72 -5.80
C LYS A 132 -1.38 9.12 -6.31
N TYR A 133 -1.56 7.82 -6.16
CA TYR A 133 -2.80 7.15 -6.57
C TYR A 133 -3.90 7.22 -5.52
N MET A 134 -3.54 7.62 -4.30
CA MET A 134 -4.52 7.70 -3.21
C MET A 134 -5.60 8.74 -3.49
N GLY A 135 -5.19 9.88 -4.04
CA GLY A 135 -6.10 10.99 -4.30
C GLY A 135 -6.73 11.01 -5.69
N ILE A 136 -6.50 10.00 -6.50
CA ILE A 136 -7.06 9.96 -7.85
C ILE A 136 -8.54 9.62 -7.78
N ARG A 137 -9.36 10.45 -8.44
CA ARG A 137 -10.80 10.17 -8.52
C ARG A 137 -11.06 8.89 -9.26
N LEU A 138 -12.04 8.15 -8.79
CA LEU A 138 -12.55 7.01 -9.54
C LEU A 138 -13.09 7.52 -10.87
N GLY A 139 -12.78 6.80 -11.93
CA GLY A 139 -13.12 7.24 -13.28
C GLY A 139 -12.04 8.05 -13.96
N ASN A 140 -11.03 8.46 -13.24
CA ASN A 140 -9.88 9.15 -13.81
C ASN A 140 -9.10 8.18 -14.67
N GLU A 141 -8.69 8.60 -15.87
CA GLU A 141 -7.96 7.74 -16.80
C GLU A 141 -6.71 7.13 -16.20
N LYS A 142 -5.98 7.90 -15.42
CA LYS A 142 -4.74 7.40 -14.81
C LYS A 142 -4.98 6.22 -13.88
N PHE A 143 -6.13 6.19 -13.25
CA PHE A 143 -6.47 5.08 -12.36
C PHE A 143 -7.06 3.90 -13.12
N LEU A 144 -7.81 4.19 -14.17
CA LEU A 144 -8.51 3.18 -14.95
C LEU A 144 -7.67 2.56 -16.06
N VAL A 145 -6.56 3.17 -16.40
CA VAL A 145 -5.70 2.63 -17.43
C VAL A 145 -5.22 1.26 -17.02
N THR A 146 -5.43 0.33 -17.90
CA THR A 146 -4.99 -1.03 -17.67
C THR A 146 -3.97 -1.34 -18.72
N ASP A 147 -2.93 -1.73 -18.39
CA ASP A 147 -1.87 -2.12 -19.27
C ASP A 147 -1.45 -1.07 -20.21
#